data_0ebb203763f121b6a07547f9a08e516b
#
_entry.id   0ebb203763f121b6a07547f9a08e516b
#
_cell.length_a   1.000
_cell.length_b   1.000
_cell.length_c   1.000
_cell.angle_alpha   90.00
_cell.angle_beta   90.00
_cell.angle_gamma   90.00
#
_symmetry.space_group_name_H-M   'P 1'
#
loop_
_entity.id
_entity.type
_entity.pdbx_description
1 polymer ?
#
loop_
_entity_poly.entity_id
_entity_poly.type
_entity_poly.pdbx_seq_one_letter_code
_entity_poly.pdbx_strand_id
1 'polypeptide(L)'
;MKNNDNLRGLKSVYSFTLSQTMKSKSNIVSMLILFVMALISLPLQNLTGNSVSISPIQTAYVTNESGTELDFDALTAQNAAFSSVSFETAEFDKTSYADHLGDTDVYVYISAPDKSGACTVESHIAENSSLKAEDMESLLTAISSQMTSERFASLGLSAQNSYDVDLSLIHI
;
A
#
# COMPACT_ATOMS: atom_id res chain seq x y z
N MET A 1 -8.02 6.24 52.87
CA MET A 1 -7.79 7.52 52.16
C MET A 1 -6.34 7.94 52.40
N LYS A 2 -5.38 7.47 51.57
CA LYS A 2 -3.96 7.87 51.66
C LYS A 2 -3.32 7.63 50.30
N ASN A 3 -3.49 8.55 49.31
CA ASN A 3 -2.73 8.47 48.04
C ASN A 3 -2.56 9.82 47.31
N ASN A 4 -2.85 10.97 47.95
CA ASN A 4 -2.72 12.26 47.25
C ASN A 4 -1.39 13.02 47.50
N ASP A 5 -0.57 12.56 48.43
CA ASP A 5 0.66 13.29 48.80
C ASP A 5 1.81 13.05 47.80
N ASN A 6 1.87 11.90 47.15
CA ASN A 6 2.88 11.59 46.14
C ASN A 6 2.75 12.40 44.83
N LEU A 7 1.52 12.86 44.50
CA LEU A 7 1.27 13.65 43.30
C LEU A 7 1.64 15.14 43.46
N ARG A 8 1.63 15.67 44.70
CA ARG A 8 2.03 17.06 44.97
C ARG A 8 3.50 17.28 44.71
N GLY A 9 4.37 16.35 45.10
CA GLY A 9 5.80 16.40 44.81
C GLY A 9 6.12 16.31 43.32
N LEU A 10 5.41 15.42 42.61
CA LEU A 10 5.61 15.20 41.16
C LEU A 10 5.26 16.43 40.33
N LYS A 11 4.13 17.10 40.68
CA LYS A 11 3.74 18.37 40.03
C LYS A 11 4.77 19.48 40.23
N SER A 12 5.34 19.59 41.42
CA SER A 12 6.38 20.59 41.72
C SER A 12 7.67 20.33 40.97
N VAL A 13 8.12 19.06 40.92
CA VAL A 13 9.32 18.67 40.17
C VAL A 13 9.12 18.87 38.69
N TYR A 14 7.97 18.46 38.14
CA TYR A 14 7.65 18.65 36.72
C TYR A 14 7.61 20.12 36.34
N SER A 15 6.93 20.96 37.13
CA SER A 15 6.85 22.41 36.89
C SER A 15 8.21 23.09 36.96
N PHE A 16 9.09 22.67 37.91
CA PHE A 16 10.43 23.18 38.02
C PHE A 16 11.30 22.79 36.84
N THR A 17 11.29 21.51 36.46
CA THR A 17 12.05 20.97 35.30
C THR A 17 11.61 21.64 34.01
N LEU A 18 10.29 21.74 33.77
CA LEU A 18 9.74 22.42 32.60
C LEU A 18 10.18 23.90 32.55
N SER A 19 10.07 24.61 33.68
CA SER A 19 10.48 26.02 33.77
C SER A 19 11.97 26.19 33.50
N GLN A 20 12.83 25.29 34.00
CA GLN A 20 14.27 25.32 33.77
C GLN A 20 14.63 25.02 32.32
N THR A 21 13.95 24.05 31.72
CA THR A 21 14.13 23.67 30.32
C THR A 21 13.71 24.82 29.38
N MET A 22 12.61 25.50 29.69
CA MET A 22 12.13 26.65 28.91
C MET A 22 12.93 27.93 29.11
N LYS A 23 13.74 28.06 30.18
CA LYS A 23 14.63 29.21 30.39
C LYS A 23 15.97 29.07 29.67
N SER A 24 16.36 27.89 29.23
CA SER A 24 17.59 27.68 28.47
C SER A 24 17.42 28.23 27.05
N LYS A 25 18.21 29.23 26.69
CA LYS A 25 18.22 29.82 25.34
C LYS A 25 18.43 28.75 24.24
N SER A 26 19.30 27.78 24.52
CA SER A 26 19.57 26.66 23.61
C SER A 26 18.32 25.79 23.35
N ASN A 27 17.55 25.48 24.39
CA ASN A 27 16.34 24.67 24.27
C ASN A 27 15.21 25.42 23.53
N ILE A 28 15.09 26.74 23.77
CA ILE A 28 14.13 27.57 23.05
C ILE A 28 14.47 27.58 21.55
N VAL A 29 15.75 27.75 21.20
CA VAL A 29 16.19 27.73 19.79
C VAL A 29 15.96 26.37 19.15
N SER A 30 16.29 25.27 19.84
CA SER A 30 16.03 23.91 19.33
C SER A 30 14.56 23.64 19.12
N MET A 31 13.70 24.08 20.05
CA MET A 31 12.25 23.93 19.95
C MET A 31 11.67 24.74 18.80
N LEU A 32 12.20 25.93 18.56
CA LEU A 32 11.81 26.80 17.45
C LEU A 32 12.24 26.19 16.10
N ILE A 33 13.46 25.62 16.03
CA ILE A 33 13.92 24.91 14.82
C ILE A 33 13.03 23.71 14.52
N LEU A 34 12.71 22.88 15.53
CA LEU A 34 11.80 21.73 15.36
C LEU A 34 10.41 22.17 14.93
N PHE A 35 9.89 23.26 15.47
CA PHE A 35 8.59 23.81 15.09
C PHE A 35 8.59 24.31 13.64
N VAL A 36 9.64 25.02 13.22
CA VAL A 36 9.81 25.47 11.83
C VAL A 36 9.94 24.29 10.88
N MET A 37 10.72 23.27 11.25
CA MET A 37 10.83 22.02 10.46
C MET A 37 9.49 21.31 10.34
N ALA A 38 8.70 21.23 11.41
CA ALA A 38 7.37 20.65 11.38
C ALA A 38 6.42 21.46 10.48
N LEU A 39 6.46 22.78 10.53
CA LEU A 39 5.66 23.65 9.66
C LEU A 39 6.02 23.51 8.18
N ILE A 40 7.29 23.28 7.86
CA ILE A 40 7.76 23.08 6.49
C ILE A 40 7.41 21.67 5.99
N SER A 41 7.46 20.65 6.87
CA SER A 41 7.21 19.26 6.49
C SER A 41 5.73 19.00 6.12
N LEU A 42 4.77 19.69 6.75
CA LEU A 42 3.35 19.54 6.46
C LEU A 42 2.97 19.93 5.01
N PRO A 43 3.35 21.14 4.50
CA PRO A 43 3.07 21.47 3.10
C PRO A 43 3.91 20.64 2.12
N LEU A 44 5.11 20.20 2.51
CA LEU A 44 5.94 19.35 1.65
C LEU A 44 5.29 17.97 1.42
N GLN A 45 4.68 17.38 2.44
CA GLN A 45 3.93 16.14 2.31
C GLN A 45 2.73 16.29 1.36
N ASN A 46 2.05 17.42 1.38
CA ASN A 46 0.96 17.71 0.45
C ASN A 46 1.45 18.00 -0.97
N LEU A 47 2.66 18.53 -1.14
CA LEU A 47 3.25 18.80 -2.46
C LEU A 47 3.87 17.54 -3.09
N THR A 48 4.36 16.60 -2.27
CA THR A 48 4.95 15.35 -2.75
C THR A 48 3.98 14.16 -2.71
N GLY A 49 2.89 14.26 -1.93
CA GLY A 49 1.98 13.16 -1.66
C GLY A 49 0.75 13.05 -2.58
N ASN A 50 0.51 14.02 -3.48
CA ASN A 50 -0.72 14.04 -4.27
C ASN A 50 -0.52 14.13 -5.80
N SER A 51 0.68 13.94 -6.30
CA SER A 51 0.77 13.50 -7.70
C SER A 51 0.47 12.00 -7.70
N VAL A 52 -0.80 11.64 -7.88
CA VAL A 52 -1.14 10.28 -8.28
C VAL A 52 -0.40 10.06 -9.60
N SER A 53 0.71 9.32 -9.52
CA SER A 53 1.42 8.90 -10.72
C SER A 53 0.46 7.94 -11.44
N ILE A 54 -0.11 8.39 -12.54
CA ILE A 54 -0.95 7.54 -13.38
C ILE A 54 -0.03 6.42 -13.89
N SER A 55 -0.48 5.19 -13.77
CA SER A 55 0.26 4.04 -14.25
C SER A 55 0.49 4.16 -15.77
N PRO A 56 1.70 3.89 -16.27
CA PRO A 56 1.98 3.86 -17.70
C PRO A 56 1.38 2.62 -18.39
N ILE A 57 0.83 1.68 -17.63
CA ILE A 57 0.17 0.48 -18.16
C ILE A 57 -1.10 0.89 -18.88
N GLN A 58 -1.25 0.43 -20.13
CA GLN A 58 -2.47 0.65 -20.92
C GLN A 58 -3.43 -0.52 -20.77
N THR A 59 -2.97 -1.74 -20.98
CA THR A 59 -3.80 -2.93 -20.87
C THR A 59 -3.19 -3.95 -19.92
N ALA A 60 -4.00 -4.48 -19.03
CA ALA A 60 -3.66 -5.58 -18.14
C ALA A 60 -4.50 -6.81 -18.53
N TYR A 61 -3.86 -7.78 -19.19
CA TYR A 61 -4.47 -9.06 -19.52
C TYR A 61 -4.37 -9.99 -18.32
N VAL A 62 -5.49 -10.46 -17.82
CA VAL A 62 -5.52 -11.26 -16.59
C VAL A 62 -6.04 -12.66 -16.85
N THR A 63 -5.24 -13.67 -16.50
CA THR A 63 -5.70 -15.06 -16.36
C THR A 63 -5.83 -15.36 -14.87
N ASN A 64 -7.04 -15.65 -14.43
CA ASN A 64 -7.35 -15.90 -13.04
C ASN A 64 -7.86 -17.32 -12.82
N GLU A 65 -7.00 -18.18 -12.27
CA GLU A 65 -7.32 -19.56 -11.89
C GLU A 65 -7.57 -19.73 -10.38
N SER A 66 -7.57 -18.65 -9.61
CA SER A 66 -7.70 -18.70 -8.14
C SER A 66 -9.09 -19.12 -7.66
N GLY A 67 -10.10 -19.02 -8.53
CA GLY A 67 -11.51 -19.22 -8.16
C GLY A 67 -12.11 -18.04 -7.37
N THR A 68 -11.34 -16.99 -7.10
CA THR A 68 -11.82 -15.75 -6.49
C THR A 68 -12.20 -14.77 -7.61
N GLU A 69 -13.41 -14.27 -7.62
CA GLU A 69 -13.83 -13.24 -8.57
C GLU A 69 -13.14 -11.92 -8.24
N LEU A 70 -12.58 -11.25 -9.25
CA LEU A 70 -11.94 -9.94 -9.11
C LEU A 70 -12.83 -8.88 -9.75
N ASP A 71 -13.12 -7.85 -8.99
CA ASP A 71 -13.85 -6.67 -9.45
C ASP A 71 -12.84 -5.59 -9.89
N PHE A 72 -12.53 -5.56 -11.18
CA PHE A 72 -11.59 -4.56 -11.74
C PHE A 72 -12.16 -3.15 -11.73
N ASP A 73 -13.48 -2.97 -11.75
CA ASP A 73 -14.10 -1.66 -11.63
C ASP A 73 -13.89 -1.11 -10.21
N ALA A 74 -14.06 -1.95 -9.20
CA ALA A 74 -13.73 -1.58 -7.82
C ALA A 74 -12.25 -1.31 -7.63
N LEU A 75 -11.35 -2.09 -8.26
CA LEU A 75 -9.91 -1.88 -8.21
C LEU A 75 -9.50 -0.52 -8.78
N THR A 76 -10.02 -0.16 -9.94
CA THR A 76 -9.74 1.15 -10.57
C THR A 76 -10.36 2.31 -9.79
N ALA A 77 -11.55 2.14 -9.23
CA ALA A 77 -12.19 3.16 -8.40
C ALA A 77 -11.44 3.42 -7.08
N GLN A 78 -10.84 2.39 -6.50
CA GLN A 78 -10.07 2.50 -5.26
C GLN A 78 -8.65 3.02 -5.48
N ASN A 79 -8.09 2.82 -6.69
CA ASN A 79 -6.71 3.19 -7.03
C ASN A 79 -6.69 4.13 -8.24
N ALA A 80 -6.70 5.42 -7.97
CA ALA A 80 -6.67 6.45 -9.03
C ALA A 80 -5.46 6.30 -9.99
N ALA A 81 -4.38 5.65 -9.57
CA ALA A 81 -3.22 5.34 -10.41
C ALA A 81 -3.58 4.43 -11.59
N PHE A 82 -4.58 3.57 -11.44
CA PHE A 82 -5.01 2.60 -12.47
C PHE A 82 -6.28 3.03 -13.20
N SER A 83 -6.74 4.27 -13.03
CA SER A 83 -7.97 4.78 -13.65
C SER A 83 -7.96 4.76 -15.20
N SER A 84 -6.78 4.71 -15.81
CA SER A 84 -6.60 4.61 -17.27
C SER A 84 -6.24 3.22 -17.77
N VAL A 85 -6.10 2.24 -16.87
CA VAL A 85 -5.75 0.86 -17.24
C VAL A 85 -7.01 0.11 -17.67
N SER A 86 -6.95 -0.51 -18.84
CA SER A 86 -7.97 -1.45 -19.31
C SER A 86 -7.65 -2.84 -18.76
N PHE A 87 -8.54 -3.43 -17.99
CA PHE A 87 -8.41 -4.81 -17.54
C PHE A 87 -9.21 -5.75 -18.45
N GLU A 88 -8.53 -6.73 -19.01
CA GLU A 88 -9.13 -7.69 -19.94
C GLU A 88 -8.81 -9.12 -19.51
N THR A 89 -9.77 -10.02 -19.67
CA THR A 89 -9.49 -11.44 -19.48
C THR A 89 -8.61 -11.93 -20.64
N ALA A 90 -7.47 -12.55 -20.32
CA ALA A 90 -6.59 -13.08 -21.34
C ALA A 90 -7.25 -14.28 -22.04
N GLU A 91 -7.29 -14.23 -23.37
CA GLU A 91 -7.75 -15.35 -24.23
C GLU A 91 -6.59 -16.28 -24.62
N PHE A 92 -5.38 -15.99 -24.15
CA PHE A 92 -4.14 -16.71 -24.42
C PHE A 92 -3.55 -17.27 -23.12
N ASP A 93 -2.75 -18.32 -23.25
CA ASP A 93 -2.13 -18.98 -22.10
C ASP A 93 -0.77 -18.35 -21.70
N LYS A 94 -0.26 -18.78 -20.55
CA LYS A 94 1.00 -18.31 -19.98
C LYS A 94 2.23 -18.52 -20.91
N THR A 95 2.14 -19.38 -21.92
CA THR A 95 3.26 -19.69 -22.82
C THR A 95 3.27 -18.82 -24.07
N SER A 96 2.15 -18.19 -24.41
CA SER A 96 1.98 -17.40 -25.64
C SER A 96 1.83 -15.90 -25.41
N TYR A 97 1.91 -15.41 -24.16
CA TYR A 97 1.70 -14.00 -23.84
C TYR A 97 2.62 -13.06 -24.62
N ALA A 98 3.87 -13.47 -24.88
CA ALA A 98 4.86 -12.61 -25.52
C ALA A 98 4.45 -12.14 -26.93
N ASP A 99 3.64 -12.91 -27.64
CA ASP A 99 3.18 -12.60 -28.99
C ASP A 99 1.98 -11.63 -28.99
N HIS A 100 1.37 -11.40 -27.83
CA HIS A 100 0.14 -10.64 -27.66
C HIS A 100 0.32 -9.29 -26.95
N LEU A 101 1.45 -9.09 -26.25
CA LEU A 101 1.70 -7.89 -25.48
C LEU A 101 2.34 -6.77 -26.29
N GLY A 102 1.75 -5.57 -26.19
CA GLY A 102 2.36 -4.33 -26.66
C GLY A 102 3.40 -3.78 -25.68
N ASP A 103 3.96 -2.62 -26.02
CA ASP A 103 5.02 -1.94 -25.27
C ASP A 103 4.60 -1.56 -23.83
N THR A 104 3.33 -1.25 -23.63
CA THR A 104 2.74 -0.81 -22.36
C THR A 104 1.72 -1.78 -21.78
N ASP A 105 1.68 -3.00 -22.31
CA ASP A 105 0.77 -4.02 -21.84
C ASP A 105 1.45 -4.96 -20.83
N VAL A 106 0.64 -5.49 -19.93
CA VAL A 106 1.09 -6.46 -18.92
C VAL A 106 0.19 -7.69 -18.94
N TYR A 107 0.78 -8.85 -18.82
CA TYR A 107 0.05 -10.09 -18.58
C TYR A 107 0.18 -10.47 -17.10
N VAL A 108 -0.93 -10.65 -16.43
CA VAL A 108 -1.01 -11.07 -15.03
C VAL A 108 -1.60 -12.49 -14.97
N TYR A 109 -0.85 -13.38 -14.36
CA TYR A 109 -1.29 -14.75 -14.12
C TYR A 109 -1.51 -14.98 -12.63
N ILE A 110 -2.69 -15.45 -12.28
CA ILE A 110 -3.07 -15.80 -10.91
C ILE A 110 -3.30 -17.29 -10.87
N SER A 111 -2.45 -18.01 -10.14
CA SER A 111 -2.51 -19.47 -10.07
C SER A 111 -3.72 -19.99 -9.33
N ALA A 112 -4.09 -21.22 -9.60
CA ALA A 112 -4.98 -21.97 -8.71
C ALA A 112 -4.37 -22.06 -7.30
N PRO A 113 -5.21 -22.14 -6.25
CA PRO A 113 -4.75 -22.28 -4.89
C PRO A 113 -3.99 -23.61 -4.71
N ASP A 114 -2.88 -23.56 -4.03
CA ASP A 114 -2.10 -24.73 -3.64
C ASP A 114 -2.77 -25.48 -2.48
N LYS A 115 -2.08 -26.52 -1.95
CA LYS A 115 -2.58 -27.33 -0.83
C LYS A 115 -2.78 -26.55 0.46
N SER A 116 -2.11 -25.41 0.60
CA SER A 116 -2.27 -24.48 1.74
C SER A 116 -3.35 -23.43 1.50
N GLY A 117 -3.90 -23.37 0.28
CA GLY A 117 -4.84 -22.35 -0.14
C GLY A 117 -4.16 -21.07 -0.65
N ALA A 118 -2.85 -21.06 -0.79
CA ALA A 118 -2.11 -19.92 -1.32
C ALA A 118 -2.19 -19.86 -2.85
N CYS A 119 -2.36 -18.66 -3.41
CA CYS A 119 -2.27 -18.39 -4.84
C CYS A 119 -1.02 -17.57 -5.13
N THR A 120 -0.38 -17.82 -6.27
CA THR A 120 0.74 -17.00 -6.74
C THR A 120 0.21 -16.01 -7.77
N VAL A 121 0.64 -14.75 -7.69
CA VAL A 121 0.36 -13.73 -8.68
C VAL A 121 1.67 -13.37 -9.37
N GLU A 122 1.73 -13.56 -10.67
CA GLU A 122 2.90 -13.30 -11.49
C GLU A 122 2.55 -12.26 -12.56
N SER A 123 3.50 -11.38 -12.89
CA SER A 123 3.35 -10.45 -14.02
C SER A 123 4.42 -10.68 -15.06
N HIS A 124 4.06 -10.53 -16.32
CA HIS A 124 4.93 -10.67 -17.47
C HIS A 124 4.73 -9.49 -18.41
N ILE A 125 5.81 -9.02 -19.02
CA ILE A 125 5.83 -7.93 -19.99
C ILE A 125 6.53 -8.38 -21.26
N ALA A 126 6.38 -7.65 -22.36
CA ALA A 126 7.14 -7.88 -23.58
C ALA A 126 8.63 -7.57 -23.35
N GLU A 127 9.53 -8.22 -24.10
CA GLU A 127 10.99 -8.03 -23.99
C GLU A 127 11.42 -6.57 -24.20
N ASN A 128 10.69 -5.83 -25.04
CA ASN A 128 10.97 -4.44 -25.39
C ASN A 128 10.02 -3.45 -24.69
N SER A 129 9.37 -3.88 -23.61
CA SER A 129 8.44 -3.04 -22.87
C SER A 129 9.12 -1.83 -22.25
N SER A 130 8.45 -0.69 -22.28
CA SER A 130 8.87 0.55 -21.62
C SER A 130 8.49 0.59 -20.13
N LEU A 131 7.73 -0.40 -19.64
CA LEU A 131 7.27 -0.50 -18.26
C LEU A 131 8.43 -0.81 -17.32
N LYS A 132 8.36 -0.29 -16.11
CA LYS A 132 9.36 -0.49 -15.07
C LYS A 132 8.88 -1.52 -14.04
N ALA A 133 9.83 -2.11 -13.32
CA ALA A 133 9.52 -3.04 -12.23
C ALA A 133 8.60 -2.43 -11.16
N GLU A 134 8.74 -1.13 -10.88
CA GLU A 134 7.90 -0.40 -9.92
C GLU A 134 6.42 -0.33 -10.34
N ASP A 135 6.17 -0.23 -11.67
CA ASP A 135 4.80 -0.19 -12.21
C ASP A 135 4.12 -1.54 -12.03
N MET A 136 4.88 -2.62 -12.27
CA MET A 136 4.43 -3.99 -12.05
C MET A 136 4.14 -4.28 -10.58
N GLU A 137 5.07 -3.91 -9.67
CA GLU A 137 4.93 -4.14 -8.24
C GLU A 137 3.68 -3.43 -7.70
N SER A 138 3.42 -2.21 -8.15
CA SER A 138 2.22 -1.45 -7.78
C SER A 138 0.94 -2.16 -8.22
N LEU A 139 0.90 -2.69 -9.45
CA LEU A 139 -0.24 -3.43 -9.96
C LEU A 139 -0.46 -4.75 -9.21
N LEU A 140 0.61 -5.53 -9.02
CA LEU A 140 0.55 -6.80 -8.27
C LEU A 140 0.08 -6.60 -6.84
N THR A 141 0.54 -5.53 -6.20
CA THR A 141 0.11 -5.17 -4.83
C THR A 141 -1.38 -4.84 -4.79
N ALA A 142 -1.88 -4.09 -5.76
CA ALA A 142 -3.30 -3.75 -5.83
C ALA A 142 -4.17 -4.98 -6.05
N ILE A 143 -3.81 -5.86 -6.99
CA ILE A 143 -4.52 -7.12 -7.27
C ILE A 143 -4.49 -8.04 -6.05
N SER A 144 -3.33 -8.22 -5.42
CA SER A 144 -3.18 -9.07 -4.22
C SER A 144 -4.00 -8.55 -3.03
N SER A 145 -4.07 -7.24 -2.86
CA SER A 145 -4.89 -6.60 -1.82
C SER A 145 -6.38 -6.84 -2.06
N GLN A 146 -6.83 -6.71 -3.32
CA GLN A 146 -8.22 -6.98 -3.67
C GLN A 146 -8.57 -8.46 -3.48
N MET A 147 -7.73 -9.38 -3.96
CA MET A 147 -7.92 -10.82 -3.75
C MET A 147 -8.06 -11.16 -2.26
N THR A 148 -7.22 -10.55 -1.43
CA THR A 148 -7.28 -10.74 0.01
C THR A 148 -8.60 -10.24 0.58
N SER A 149 -9.04 -9.06 0.16
CA SER A 149 -10.31 -8.46 0.59
C SER A 149 -11.51 -9.34 0.20
N GLU A 150 -11.56 -9.82 -1.05
CA GLU A 150 -12.63 -10.68 -1.55
C GLU A 150 -12.67 -12.04 -0.82
N ARG A 151 -11.50 -12.62 -0.52
CA ARG A 151 -11.41 -13.85 0.27
C ARG A 151 -11.91 -13.64 1.70
N PHE A 152 -11.57 -12.51 2.35
CA PHE A 152 -12.12 -12.18 3.67
C PHE A 152 -13.62 -12.00 3.61
N ALA A 153 -14.13 -11.29 2.60
CA ALA A 153 -15.56 -11.10 2.42
C ALA A 153 -16.30 -12.44 2.23
N SER A 154 -15.73 -13.35 1.45
CA SER A 154 -16.30 -14.70 1.22
C SER A 154 -16.36 -15.56 2.49
N LEU A 155 -15.44 -15.31 3.44
CA LEU A 155 -15.41 -15.97 4.75
C LEU A 155 -16.28 -15.25 5.81
N GLY A 156 -16.97 -14.16 5.45
CA GLY A 156 -17.76 -13.36 6.37
C GLY A 156 -16.92 -12.58 7.39
N LEU A 157 -15.63 -12.39 7.11
CA LEU A 157 -14.71 -11.64 7.95
C LEU A 157 -14.62 -10.20 7.46
N SER A 158 -14.75 -9.24 8.37
CA SER A 158 -14.49 -7.83 8.02
C SER A 158 -12.98 -7.55 7.98
N ALA A 159 -12.56 -6.61 7.14
CA ALA A 159 -11.16 -6.18 7.03
C ALA A 159 -10.52 -5.75 8.37
N GLN A 160 -11.33 -5.43 9.38
CA GLN A 160 -10.87 -5.09 10.72
C GLN A 160 -10.34 -6.29 11.52
N ASN A 161 -10.67 -7.53 11.14
CA ASN A 161 -10.20 -8.74 11.81
C ASN A 161 -8.94 -9.33 11.13
N SER A 162 -8.43 -8.68 10.10
CA SER A 162 -7.32 -9.17 9.28
C SER A 162 -5.93 -9.02 9.92
N TYR A 163 -5.81 -8.31 11.04
CA TYR A 163 -4.52 -8.11 11.73
C TYR A 163 -3.93 -9.38 12.36
N ASP A 164 -4.72 -10.44 12.52
CA ASP A 164 -4.30 -11.70 13.14
C ASP A 164 -3.97 -12.82 12.13
N VAL A 165 -4.07 -12.54 10.81
CA VAL A 165 -3.76 -13.52 9.77
C VAL A 165 -2.55 -13.05 8.99
N ASP A 166 -1.40 -13.57 9.34
CA ASP A 166 -0.13 -13.38 8.63
C ASP A 166 -0.22 -14.08 7.26
N LEU A 167 -0.66 -13.32 6.27
CA LEU A 167 -0.70 -13.76 4.87
C LEU A 167 0.63 -13.43 4.22
N SER A 168 1.59 -14.33 4.33
CA SER A 168 2.80 -14.30 3.51
C SER A 168 2.45 -14.66 2.06
N LEU A 169 2.02 -13.69 1.30
CA LEU A 169 1.53 -13.85 -0.08
C LEU A 169 2.30 -12.97 -1.06
N ILE A 170 3.62 -12.90 -0.96
CA ILE A 170 4.43 -12.28 -2.00
C ILE A 170 5.69 -13.13 -2.21
N HIS A 171 5.70 -13.88 -3.29
CA HIS A 171 6.95 -14.32 -3.91
C HIS A 171 7.03 -13.64 -5.28
N ILE A 172 7.99 -12.73 -5.38
CA ILE A 172 8.47 -12.13 -6.62
C ILE A 172 9.49 -13.10 -7.22
#